data_a9d30004c95516bf2dd0d5894fd84d55
#
_entry.id   a9d30004c95516bf2dd0d5894fd84d55
#
_cell.length_a   1.000
_cell.length_b   1.000
_cell.length_c   1.000
_cell.angle_alpha   90.00
_cell.angle_beta   90.00
_cell.angle_gamma   90.00
#
_symmetry.space_group_name_H-M   'P 1'
#
loop_
_entity.id
_entity.type
_entity.pdbx_description
1 polymer ?
#
loop_
_entity_poly.entity_id
_entity_poly.type
_entity_poly.pdbx_seq_one_letter_code
_entity_poly.pdbx_strand_id
1 'polypeptide(L)'
;MRFVSLTFVVSLFLPLALDAQEPGAGTREELLLRKRREKAEKLTPYEVTKGEARVKGFEDARFPQKIFQKGWRGFRPVIGGMPSGSGTVLGGGYIRGLENEYFQFQANGRWSTKGYTMADAEFVIPPPQQGRRIEFKVRGEYRDLTSLRFYGLGNESSVDDRSTYLLNDRSVTGYFWLNPRGLLSLGAMGGYVSTLTDSGDAERPIEDVFDPADVPGYQDPRTQYAFTGGWVEFDIRDKWEEPPIGIVARVTGSRYEDTGVSLHDFTRIVGDLKGYVPLGSRNRVLALRFRTSHSLPDDGKVVPFYLMETLGGAKDIRGFREFRFRDTRNLLMSAEYRWEVWNYVDFSIFFDAGKVFNDASDFDFDQLHTGYGFGVRAHAPPNFLLRLDLAKSSEGFRFHISGGPSF
;
A
#
# COMPACT_ATOMS: atom_id res chain seq x y z
N MET A 1 17.80 -28.46 22.91
CA MET A 1 18.25 -27.07 22.78
C MET A 1 19.57 -27.04 22.02
N ARG A 2 19.55 -26.81 20.75
CA ARG A 2 20.74 -26.54 19.93
C ARG A 2 20.50 -25.19 19.23
N PHE A 3 21.23 -24.19 19.69
CA PHE A 3 21.28 -22.90 19.01
C PHE A 3 22.04 -23.05 17.71
N VAL A 4 21.39 -22.82 16.59
CA VAL A 4 22.02 -22.65 15.27
C VAL A 4 22.28 -21.17 15.09
N SER A 5 23.53 -20.77 15.24
CA SER A 5 23.99 -19.40 14.90
C SER A 5 24.00 -19.27 13.39
N LEU A 6 23.06 -18.51 12.85
CA LEU A 6 23.05 -18.10 11.45
C LEU A 6 23.96 -16.89 11.27
N THR A 7 25.21 -17.14 10.90
CA THR A 7 26.18 -16.10 10.54
C THR A 7 25.93 -15.69 9.09
N PHE A 8 25.31 -14.54 8.89
CA PHE A 8 25.16 -13.93 7.57
C PHE A 8 26.53 -13.39 7.13
N VAL A 9 27.20 -14.09 6.22
CA VAL A 9 28.38 -13.59 5.51
C VAL A 9 27.89 -12.73 4.34
N VAL A 10 27.89 -11.42 4.55
CA VAL A 10 27.75 -10.44 3.45
C VAL A 10 29.09 -10.37 2.75
N SER A 11 29.26 -11.14 1.69
CA SER A 11 30.40 -10.99 0.77
C SER A 11 30.19 -9.75 -0.07
N LEU A 12 30.86 -8.66 0.29
CA LEU A 12 31.00 -7.47 -0.55
C LEU A 12 31.82 -7.87 -1.79
N PHE A 13 31.18 -8.11 -2.92
CA PHE A 13 31.85 -8.09 -4.21
C PHE A 13 32.19 -6.64 -4.55
N LEU A 14 33.40 -6.22 -4.25
CA LEU A 14 34.05 -5.08 -4.89
C LEU A 14 34.54 -5.56 -6.26
N PRO A 15 34.12 -5.00 -7.37
CA PRO A 15 34.82 -5.18 -8.62
C PRO A 15 36.12 -4.38 -8.53
N LEU A 16 37.23 -5.07 -8.39
CA LEU A 16 38.56 -4.53 -8.70
C LEU A 16 38.61 -4.31 -10.21
N ALA A 17 38.12 -3.16 -10.67
CA ALA A 17 38.49 -2.66 -11.98
C ALA A 17 39.91 -2.09 -11.86
N LEU A 18 40.90 -2.90 -12.21
CA LEU A 18 42.23 -2.42 -12.56
C LEU A 18 42.09 -1.64 -13.87
N ASP A 19 41.75 -0.36 -13.79
CA ASP A 19 41.94 0.56 -14.93
C ASP A 19 43.43 0.69 -15.17
N ALA A 20 43.88 0.15 -16.31
CA ALA A 20 45.22 0.37 -16.79
C ALA A 20 45.40 1.89 -16.99
N GLN A 21 46.33 2.49 -16.24
CA GLN A 21 46.72 3.89 -16.40
C GLN A 21 47.21 4.11 -17.82
N GLU A 22 46.50 4.92 -18.58
CA GLU A 22 47.01 5.42 -19.87
C GLU A 22 48.31 6.22 -19.64
N PRO A 23 49.36 5.99 -20.46
CA PRO A 23 50.63 6.72 -20.34
C PRO A 23 50.37 8.18 -20.68
N GLY A 24 50.52 9.08 -19.71
CA GLY A 24 50.44 10.53 -19.94
C GLY A 24 49.36 11.26 -19.14
N ALA A 25 48.63 10.59 -18.32
CA ALA A 25 47.65 11.22 -17.42
C ALA A 25 48.35 11.69 -16.13
N GLY A 26 48.16 12.95 -15.78
CA GLY A 26 48.65 13.55 -14.55
C GLY A 26 48.03 12.85 -13.28
N THR A 27 47.30 13.54 -12.51
CA THR A 27 46.64 12.96 -11.36
C THR A 27 45.27 12.34 -11.72
N ARG A 28 44.76 11.40 -10.92
CA ARG A 28 43.39 10.85 -11.10
C ARG A 28 42.33 11.95 -11.13
N GLU A 29 42.58 13.04 -10.44
CA GLU A 29 41.69 14.21 -10.42
C GLU A 29 41.68 14.94 -11.79
N GLU A 30 42.80 15.12 -12.38
CA GLU A 30 42.92 15.72 -13.73
C GLU A 30 42.22 14.88 -14.80
N LEU A 31 42.35 13.56 -14.72
CA LEU A 31 41.61 12.61 -15.58
C LEU A 31 40.09 12.73 -15.43
N LEU A 32 39.60 12.82 -14.20
CA LEU A 32 38.19 13.00 -13.93
C LEU A 32 37.68 14.34 -14.39
N LEU A 33 38.46 15.42 -14.21
CA LEU A 33 38.12 16.77 -14.71
C LEU A 33 38.10 16.82 -16.25
N ARG A 34 39.05 16.15 -16.87
CA ARG A 34 39.08 16.05 -18.37
C ARG A 34 37.84 15.27 -18.86
N LYS A 35 37.55 14.11 -18.31
CA LYS A 35 36.34 13.34 -18.67
C LYS A 35 35.04 14.12 -18.42
N ARG A 36 34.99 14.94 -17.39
CA ARG A 36 33.82 15.81 -17.11
C ARG A 36 33.70 16.93 -18.14
N ARG A 37 34.80 17.55 -18.56
CA ARG A 37 34.83 18.59 -19.63
C ARG A 37 34.42 18.00 -20.98
N GLU A 38 35.02 16.87 -21.38
CA GLU A 38 34.68 16.17 -22.62
C GLU A 38 33.19 15.74 -22.64
N LYS A 39 32.65 15.34 -21.50
CA LYS A 39 31.22 15.03 -21.36
C LYS A 39 30.37 16.29 -21.47
N ALA A 40 30.77 17.38 -20.83
CA ALA A 40 30.08 18.68 -20.89
C ALA A 40 30.05 19.28 -22.31
N GLU A 41 31.16 19.15 -23.07
CA GLU A 41 31.23 19.58 -24.46
C GLU A 41 30.37 18.77 -25.43
N LYS A 42 30.11 17.50 -25.09
CA LYS A 42 29.22 16.60 -25.86
C LYS A 42 27.73 16.68 -25.44
N LEU A 43 27.43 17.42 -24.38
CA LEU A 43 26.05 17.64 -23.96
C LEU A 43 25.37 18.61 -24.92
N THR A 44 24.51 18.10 -25.77
CA THR A 44 23.55 18.93 -26.50
C THR A 44 22.52 19.49 -25.51
N PRO A 45 22.12 20.77 -25.66
CA PRO A 45 21.02 21.31 -24.87
C PRO A 45 19.80 20.39 -24.98
N TYR A 46 19.18 20.10 -23.84
CA TYR A 46 17.99 19.29 -23.81
C TYR A 46 16.86 19.97 -24.59
N GLU A 47 16.42 19.36 -25.67
CA GLU A 47 15.26 19.82 -26.44
C GLU A 47 14.01 19.13 -25.90
N VAL A 48 13.07 19.92 -25.41
CA VAL A 48 11.77 19.43 -24.92
C VAL A 48 11.03 18.81 -26.11
N THR A 49 10.74 17.53 -26.00
CA THR A 49 9.95 16.83 -27.03
C THR A 49 8.52 17.33 -27.09
N LYS A 50 7.82 17.12 -28.22
CA LYS A 50 6.39 17.51 -28.34
C LYS A 50 5.51 16.80 -27.28
N GLY A 51 5.88 15.59 -26.87
CA GLY A 51 5.22 14.85 -25.80
C GLY A 51 5.41 15.52 -24.44
N GLU A 52 6.64 15.87 -24.12
CA GLU A 52 6.96 16.58 -22.86
C GLU A 52 6.34 17.96 -22.81
N ALA A 53 6.33 18.70 -23.92
CA ALA A 53 5.66 20.00 -23.99
C ALA A 53 4.16 19.90 -23.69
N ARG A 54 3.49 18.81 -24.13
CA ARG A 54 2.10 18.54 -23.77
C ARG A 54 1.94 18.19 -22.29
N VAL A 55 2.78 17.31 -21.76
CA VAL A 55 2.75 16.93 -20.33
C VAL A 55 3.03 18.16 -19.47
N LYS A 56 4.02 18.97 -19.83
CA LYS A 56 4.32 20.23 -19.15
C LYS A 56 3.15 21.23 -19.24
N GLY A 57 2.46 21.28 -20.39
CA GLY A 57 1.24 22.09 -20.54
C GLY A 57 0.12 21.63 -19.60
N PHE A 58 -0.06 20.33 -19.35
CA PHE A 58 -0.97 19.80 -18.34
C PHE A 58 -0.53 20.12 -16.91
N GLU A 59 0.76 20.04 -16.64
CA GLU A 59 1.36 20.41 -15.35
C GLU A 59 1.17 21.92 -15.07
N ASP A 60 1.56 22.77 -16.01
CA ASP A 60 1.41 24.23 -15.91
C ASP A 60 -0.05 24.64 -15.74
N ALA A 61 -0.97 23.94 -16.39
CA ALA A 61 -2.41 24.11 -16.21
C ALA A 61 -2.92 23.60 -14.86
N ARG A 62 -2.10 22.83 -14.11
CA ARG A 62 -2.48 22.13 -12.87
C ARG A 62 -3.80 21.36 -13.03
N PHE A 63 -3.99 20.72 -14.18
CA PHE A 63 -5.26 20.09 -14.55
C PHE A 63 -5.74 19.04 -13.54
N PRO A 64 -4.92 18.05 -13.11
CA PRO A 64 -5.36 17.09 -12.11
C PRO A 64 -5.72 17.75 -10.78
N GLN A 65 -4.90 18.72 -10.35
CA GLN A 65 -5.10 19.44 -9.09
C GLN A 65 -6.35 20.32 -9.12
N LYS A 66 -6.61 21.00 -10.22
CA LYS A 66 -7.81 21.85 -10.35
C LYS A 66 -9.09 21.04 -10.33
N ILE A 67 -9.13 19.87 -10.95
CA ILE A 67 -10.36 19.08 -11.08
C ILE A 67 -10.50 18.07 -9.95
N PHE A 68 -9.46 17.26 -9.68
CA PHE A 68 -9.56 16.12 -8.78
C PHE A 68 -9.17 16.43 -7.33
N GLN A 69 -8.35 17.43 -7.09
CA GLN A 69 -7.95 17.81 -5.74
C GLN A 69 -8.74 19.01 -5.20
N LYS A 70 -8.75 20.15 -5.91
CA LYS A 70 -9.47 21.35 -5.46
C LYS A 70 -10.93 21.36 -5.88
N GLY A 71 -11.25 20.88 -7.07
CA GLY A 71 -12.58 20.92 -7.63
C GLY A 71 -13.10 22.36 -7.89
N TRP A 72 -14.39 22.46 -8.15
CA TRP A 72 -15.07 23.75 -8.26
C TRP A 72 -15.76 24.07 -6.94
N ARG A 73 -15.33 25.12 -6.27
CA ARG A 73 -15.80 25.51 -4.93
C ARG A 73 -15.73 24.36 -3.89
N GLY A 74 -14.74 23.47 -4.03
CA GLY A 74 -14.56 22.29 -3.19
C GLY A 74 -15.26 21.03 -3.69
N PHE A 75 -16.20 21.10 -4.63
CA PHE A 75 -16.81 19.92 -5.24
C PHE A 75 -15.92 19.34 -6.33
N ARG A 76 -15.67 18.04 -6.27
CA ARG A 76 -14.75 17.34 -7.17
C ARG A 76 -15.30 15.98 -7.62
N PRO A 77 -14.98 15.54 -8.84
CA PRO A 77 -15.26 14.17 -9.24
C PRO A 77 -14.35 13.19 -8.48
N VAL A 78 -14.87 12.02 -8.18
CA VAL A 78 -14.13 10.90 -7.59
C VAL A 78 -14.21 9.71 -8.55
N ILE A 79 -13.07 9.12 -8.88
CA ILE A 79 -12.97 7.95 -9.76
C ILE A 79 -12.19 6.86 -9.04
N GLY A 80 -12.70 5.63 -9.02
CA GLY A 80 -12.07 4.49 -8.36
C GLY A 80 -12.15 4.53 -6.83
N GLY A 81 -11.22 3.84 -6.16
CA GLY A 81 -11.14 3.79 -4.69
C GLY A 81 -12.11 2.80 -4.05
N MET A 82 -12.54 1.77 -4.78
CA MET A 82 -13.25 0.59 -4.29
C MET A 82 -12.43 -0.68 -4.54
N PRO A 83 -12.73 -1.80 -3.86
CA PRO A 83 -12.05 -3.08 -4.06
C PRO A 83 -12.11 -3.58 -5.51
N SER A 84 -11.13 -4.41 -5.88
CA SER A 84 -11.08 -5.03 -7.22
C SER A 84 -12.33 -5.87 -7.49
N GLY A 85 -12.87 -5.72 -8.67
CA GLY A 85 -14.11 -6.40 -9.08
C GLY A 85 -15.35 -5.54 -8.98
N SER A 86 -15.28 -4.35 -8.41
CA SER A 86 -16.38 -3.39 -8.36
C SER A 86 -16.81 -2.87 -9.73
N GLY A 87 -16.02 -3.09 -10.80
CA GLY A 87 -16.26 -2.51 -12.11
C GLY A 87 -15.85 -1.04 -12.19
N THR A 88 -16.57 -0.24 -12.96
CA THR A 88 -16.32 1.20 -13.05
C THR A 88 -16.91 1.91 -11.84
N VAL A 89 -16.08 2.69 -11.15
CA VAL A 89 -16.45 3.45 -9.95
C VAL A 89 -16.43 4.94 -10.27
N LEU A 90 -17.54 5.59 -10.02
CA LEU A 90 -17.73 7.04 -10.17
C LEU A 90 -18.31 7.60 -8.88
N GLY A 91 -18.04 8.86 -8.62
CA GLY A 91 -18.56 9.53 -7.43
C GLY A 91 -18.35 11.03 -7.42
N GLY A 92 -18.78 11.63 -6.35
CA GLY A 92 -18.56 13.03 -6.02
C GLY A 92 -17.91 13.20 -4.66
N GLY A 93 -17.14 14.23 -4.53
CA GLY A 93 -16.52 14.59 -3.25
C GLY A 93 -16.60 16.08 -3.01
N TYR A 94 -16.46 16.44 -1.74
CA TYR A 94 -16.34 17.81 -1.28
C TYR A 94 -15.11 17.95 -0.41
N ILE A 95 -14.32 18.99 -0.61
CA ILE A 95 -13.15 19.30 0.20
C ILE A 95 -13.16 20.78 0.60
N ARG A 96 -12.80 21.04 1.85
CA ARG A 96 -12.66 22.39 2.39
C ARG A 96 -11.44 22.47 3.30
N GLY A 97 -10.81 23.63 3.36
CA GLY A 97 -9.67 23.85 4.24
C GLY A 97 -8.32 23.42 3.65
N LEU A 98 -8.21 23.18 2.33
CA LEU A 98 -6.94 22.87 1.67
C LEU A 98 -5.86 23.95 1.86
N GLU A 99 -6.28 25.21 1.96
CA GLU A 99 -5.40 26.36 2.15
C GLU A 99 -5.57 26.95 3.56
N ASN A 100 -6.33 26.28 4.42
CA ASN A 100 -6.60 26.71 5.78
C ASN A 100 -5.58 26.08 6.73
N GLU A 101 -4.97 26.87 7.57
CA GLU A 101 -3.98 26.39 8.55
C GLU A 101 -4.60 25.70 9.78
N TYR A 102 -5.90 25.79 9.96
CA TYR A 102 -6.59 25.32 11.17
C TYR A 102 -7.21 23.94 11.03
N PHE A 103 -7.88 23.65 9.91
CA PHE A 103 -8.52 22.35 9.70
C PHE A 103 -8.66 22.03 8.21
N GLN A 104 -8.82 20.74 7.93
CA GLN A 104 -9.23 20.22 6.63
C GLN A 104 -10.41 19.27 6.81
N PHE A 105 -11.42 19.43 5.97
CA PHE A 105 -12.57 18.53 5.87
C PHE A 105 -12.70 18.01 4.47
N GLN A 106 -12.97 16.70 4.33
CA GLN A 106 -13.35 16.10 3.06
C GLN A 106 -14.45 15.08 3.26
N ALA A 107 -15.33 14.95 2.27
CA ALA A 107 -16.34 13.92 2.19
C ALA A 107 -16.45 13.41 0.76
N ASN A 108 -16.67 12.11 0.59
CA ASN A 108 -16.78 11.47 -0.73
C ASN A 108 -17.94 10.48 -0.71
N GLY A 109 -18.68 10.41 -1.83
CA GLY A 109 -19.65 9.38 -2.13
C GLY A 109 -19.28 8.70 -3.44
N ARG A 110 -19.35 7.38 -3.51
CA ARG A 110 -18.93 6.57 -4.65
C ARG A 110 -19.93 5.45 -4.92
N TRP A 111 -20.15 5.17 -6.18
CA TRP A 111 -20.99 4.07 -6.66
C TRP A 111 -20.28 3.30 -7.76
N SER A 112 -20.55 2.04 -7.85
CA SER A 112 -19.94 1.18 -8.86
C SER A 112 -20.99 0.55 -9.76
N THR A 113 -20.57 0.14 -10.97
CA THR A 113 -21.40 -0.59 -11.91
C THR A 113 -21.79 -2.00 -11.43
N LYS A 114 -21.19 -2.47 -10.35
CA LYS A 114 -21.50 -3.75 -9.69
C LYS A 114 -22.34 -3.59 -8.41
N GLY A 115 -22.96 -2.42 -8.21
CA GLY A 115 -23.84 -2.17 -7.07
C GLY A 115 -23.13 -1.77 -5.76
N TYR A 116 -21.80 -1.68 -5.74
CA TYR A 116 -21.08 -1.23 -4.54
C TYR A 116 -21.35 0.24 -4.25
N THR A 117 -21.55 0.56 -2.99
CA THR A 117 -21.71 1.93 -2.50
C THR A 117 -20.74 2.19 -1.36
N MET A 118 -20.05 3.33 -1.41
CA MET A 118 -19.16 3.78 -0.32
C MET A 118 -19.34 5.27 -0.09
N ALA A 119 -19.31 5.66 1.18
CA ALA A 119 -19.23 7.05 1.60
C ALA A 119 -18.20 7.19 2.70
N ASP A 120 -17.39 8.24 2.66
CA ASP A 120 -16.45 8.57 3.71
C ASP A 120 -16.44 10.07 3.98
N ALA A 121 -16.19 10.42 5.24
CA ALA A 121 -15.94 11.78 5.66
C ALA A 121 -14.74 11.81 6.61
N GLU A 122 -13.86 12.79 6.42
CA GLU A 122 -12.64 12.95 7.22
C GLU A 122 -12.46 14.40 7.64
N PHE A 123 -12.11 14.60 8.91
CA PHE A 123 -11.79 15.88 9.49
C PHE A 123 -10.42 15.82 10.16
N VAL A 124 -9.52 16.73 9.81
CA VAL A 124 -8.14 16.77 10.29
C VAL A 124 -7.82 18.12 10.88
N ILE A 125 -7.20 18.14 12.06
CA ILE A 125 -6.72 19.32 12.77
C ILE A 125 -5.31 19.05 13.32
N PRO A 126 -4.35 19.91 13.09
CA PRO A 126 -4.24 20.87 11.98
C PRO A 126 -4.12 20.11 10.65
N PRO A 127 -4.35 20.77 9.51
CA PRO A 127 -4.18 20.12 8.21
C PRO A 127 -2.79 19.55 8.05
N PRO A 128 -2.63 18.43 7.31
CA PRO A 128 -1.33 17.81 7.06
C PRO A 128 -0.37 18.81 6.40
N GLN A 129 0.75 19.11 7.08
CA GLN A 129 1.80 19.98 6.57
C GLN A 129 3.16 19.44 7.03
N GLN A 130 4.20 19.66 6.21
CA GLN A 130 5.56 19.30 6.60
C GLN A 130 6.00 20.03 7.87
N GLY A 131 6.67 19.33 8.78
CA GLY A 131 7.19 19.88 10.03
C GLY A 131 6.19 20.02 11.17
N ARG A 132 4.93 19.64 10.98
CA ARG A 132 3.98 19.58 12.10
C ARG A 132 4.29 18.44 13.03
N ARG A 133 4.09 18.71 14.33
CA ARG A 133 4.42 17.74 15.39
C ARG A 133 3.21 17.00 15.94
N ILE A 134 2.02 17.55 15.74
CA ILE A 134 0.77 17.01 16.28
C ILE A 134 -0.30 17.09 15.19
N GLU A 135 -1.06 16.02 15.05
CA GLU A 135 -2.24 15.95 14.17
C GLU A 135 -3.33 15.13 14.88
N PHE A 136 -4.55 15.58 14.76
CA PHE A 136 -5.74 14.84 15.17
C PHE A 136 -6.66 14.68 13.98
N LYS A 137 -7.17 13.46 13.78
CA LYS A 137 -8.02 13.10 12.66
C LYS A 137 -9.20 12.28 13.14
N VAL A 138 -10.39 12.58 12.60
CA VAL A 138 -11.57 11.72 12.73
C VAL A 138 -12.04 11.33 11.35
N ARG A 139 -12.31 10.06 11.14
CA ARG A 139 -12.84 9.50 9.88
C ARG A 139 -14.08 8.66 10.16
N GLY A 140 -15.15 8.96 9.44
CA GLY A 140 -16.34 8.11 9.32
C GLY A 140 -16.36 7.44 7.96
N GLU A 141 -16.77 6.15 7.89
CA GLU A 141 -16.86 5.40 6.65
C GLU A 141 -18.10 4.51 6.65
N TYR A 142 -18.77 4.44 5.51
CA TYR A 142 -19.84 3.51 5.19
C TYR A 142 -19.47 2.74 3.94
N ARG A 143 -19.60 1.41 3.97
CA ARG A 143 -19.38 0.53 2.83
C ARG A 143 -20.53 -0.46 2.71
N ASP A 144 -21.02 -0.61 1.50
CA ASP A 144 -21.97 -1.64 1.11
C ASP A 144 -21.43 -2.31 -0.16
N LEU A 145 -20.81 -3.46 0.03
CA LEU A 145 -20.03 -4.16 -0.97
C LEU A 145 -20.70 -5.51 -1.24
N THR A 146 -21.56 -5.53 -2.23
CA THR A 146 -22.53 -6.62 -2.48
C THR A 146 -21.92 -7.94 -2.95
N SER A 147 -20.66 -7.95 -3.40
CA SER A 147 -20.05 -9.14 -4.03
C SER A 147 -18.55 -9.20 -3.85
N LEU A 148 -18.07 -9.11 -2.60
CA LEU A 148 -16.66 -9.31 -2.31
C LEU A 148 -16.25 -10.76 -2.54
N ARG A 149 -15.05 -10.96 -3.05
CA ARG A 149 -14.53 -12.31 -3.33
C ARG A 149 -14.00 -12.98 -2.08
N PHE A 150 -14.25 -14.29 -2.01
CA PHE A 150 -13.72 -15.20 -1.02
C PHE A 150 -13.24 -16.48 -1.72
N TYR A 151 -12.16 -17.08 -1.25
CA TYR A 151 -11.54 -18.27 -1.84
C TYR A 151 -11.27 -19.37 -0.80
N GLY A 152 -11.87 -19.23 0.40
CA GLY A 152 -11.57 -20.06 1.57
C GLY A 152 -10.49 -19.43 2.46
N LEU A 153 -10.19 -20.11 3.53
CA LEU A 153 -9.15 -19.77 4.49
C LEU A 153 -7.87 -20.58 4.22
N GLY A 154 -6.75 -20.03 4.66
CA GLY A 154 -5.44 -20.68 4.57
C GLY A 154 -4.68 -20.43 3.27
N ASN A 155 -3.43 -20.84 3.31
CA ASN A 155 -2.46 -20.66 2.21
C ASN A 155 -2.76 -21.52 0.99
N GLU A 156 -3.31 -22.71 1.20
CA GLU A 156 -3.61 -23.70 0.16
C GLU A 156 -5.02 -23.54 -0.45
N SER A 157 -5.73 -22.43 -0.14
CA SER A 157 -7.06 -22.17 -0.71
C SER A 157 -7.02 -22.22 -2.25
N SER A 158 -8.05 -22.79 -2.89
CA SER A 158 -8.11 -22.94 -4.34
C SER A 158 -8.71 -21.72 -5.04
N VAL A 159 -8.21 -21.41 -6.24
CA VAL A 159 -8.81 -20.36 -7.09
C VAL A 159 -10.18 -20.80 -7.63
N ASP A 160 -10.42 -22.12 -7.74
CA ASP A 160 -11.65 -22.70 -8.25
C ASP A 160 -12.80 -22.63 -7.23
N ASP A 161 -12.47 -22.48 -5.93
CA ASP A 161 -13.42 -22.30 -4.84
C ASP A 161 -13.86 -20.84 -4.69
N ARG A 162 -13.69 -20.05 -5.73
CA ARG A 162 -14.11 -18.65 -5.72
C ARG A 162 -15.60 -18.51 -5.47
N SER A 163 -15.90 -17.82 -4.40
CA SER A 163 -17.25 -17.43 -3.98
C SER A 163 -17.35 -15.92 -3.73
N THR A 164 -18.52 -15.45 -3.39
CA THR A 164 -18.79 -14.04 -3.09
C THR A 164 -19.63 -13.88 -1.83
N TYR A 165 -19.47 -12.75 -1.15
CA TYR A 165 -20.26 -12.36 -0.01
C TYR A 165 -20.55 -10.87 0.00
N LEU A 166 -21.61 -10.48 0.66
CA LEU A 166 -21.95 -9.09 0.97
C LEU A 166 -21.21 -8.66 2.23
N LEU A 167 -20.62 -7.47 2.21
CA LEU A 167 -20.09 -6.79 3.39
C LEU A 167 -20.73 -5.41 3.51
N ASN A 168 -21.51 -5.21 4.56
CA ASN A 168 -22.05 -3.90 4.92
C ASN A 168 -21.45 -3.46 6.25
N ASP A 169 -20.61 -2.43 6.23
CA ASP A 169 -20.00 -1.93 7.44
C ASP A 169 -20.10 -0.40 7.59
N ARG A 170 -20.01 0.02 8.84
CA ARG A 170 -19.99 1.43 9.25
C ARG A 170 -18.94 1.58 10.32
N SER A 171 -18.09 2.58 10.16
CA SER A 171 -17.03 2.82 11.14
C SER A 171 -16.83 4.30 11.44
N VAL A 172 -16.39 4.56 12.66
CA VAL A 172 -15.87 5.87 13.07
C VAL A 172 -14.54 5.63 13.77
N THR A 173 -13.49 6.30 13.33
CA THR A 173 -12.13 6.16 13.87
C THR A 173 -11.54 7.53 14.16
N GLY A 174 -11.03 7.70 15.38
CA GLY A 174 -10.18 8.82 15.79
C GLY A 174 -8.72 8.42 15.73
N TYR A 175 -7.87 9.32 15.29
CA TYR A 175 -6.41 9.17 15.26
C TYR A 175 -5.76 10.36 15.93
N PHE A 176 -4.74 10.11 16.70
CA PHE A 176 -3.83 11.11 17.25
C PHE A 176 -2.41 10.77 16.78
N TRP A 177 -1.70 11.74 16.24
CA TRP A 177 -0.34 11.56 15.77
C TRP A 177 0.57 12.61 16.38
N LEU A 178 1.74 12.16 16.83
CA LEU A 178 2.78 12.99 17.46
C LEU A 178 4.13 12.67 16.81
N ASN A 179 4.83 13.69 16.32
CA ASN A 179 6.19 13.60 15.81
C ASN A 179 7.14 14.49 16.59
N PRO A 180 7.69 14.02 17.73
CA PRO A 180 8.49 14.86 18.64
C PRO A 180 9.83 15.27 18.05
N ARG A 181 10.43 14.44 17.17
CA ARG A 181 11.80 14.63 16.67
C ARG A 181 11.98 14.47 15.16
N GLY A 182 10.93 14.48 14.37
CA GLY A 182 11.00 14.32 12.91
C GLY A 182 11.32 12.89 12.45
N LEU A 183 12.16 12.16 13.18
CA LEU A 183 12.52 10.77 12.88
C LEU A 183 11.59 9.76 13.55
N LEU A 184 11.04 10.12 14.71
CA LEU A 184 10.16 9.28 15.51
C LEU A 184 8.74 9.82 15.46
N SER A 185 7.78 9.00 15.10
CA SER A 185 6.36 9.27 15.18
C SER A 185 5.69 8.28 16.12
N LEU A 186 4.81 8.80 16.95
CA LEU A 186 3.96 8.02 17.84
C LEU A 186 2.51 8.30 17.46
N GLY A 187 1.66 7.29 17.50
CA GLY A 187 0.26 7.46 17.24
C GLY A 187 -0.62 6.63 18.14
N ALA A 188 -1.82 7.13 18.35
CA ALA A 188 -2.91 6.41 18.99
C ALA A 188 -4.13 6.41 18.05
N MET A 189 -4.93 5.38 18.12
CA MET A 189 -6.20 5.27 17.40
C MET A 189 -7.24 4.58 18.25
N GLY A 190 -8.50 4.90 17.99
CA GLY A 190 -9.61 4.22 18.60
C GLY A 190 -10.88 4.49 17.81
N GLY A 191 -11.82 3.60 17.89
CA GLY A 191 -13.03 3.73 17.13
C GLY A 191 -14.02 2.62 17.36
N TYR A 192 -15.02 2.62 16.49
CA TYR A 192 -16.11 1.68 16.50
C TYR A 192 -16.41 1.22 15.08
N VAL A 193 -16.62 -0.08 14.91
CA VAL A 193 -16.97 -0.72 13.64
C VAL A 193 -18.21 -1.58 13.86
N SER A 194 -19.18 -1.45 12.94
CA SER A 194 -20.37 -2.31 12.93
C SER A 194 -20.47 -2.99 11.57
N THR A 195 -20.38 -4.31 11.54
CA THR A 195 -20.26 -5.14 10.33
C THR A 195 -21.40 -6.14 10.23
N LEU A 196 -21.93 -6.31 9.04
CA LEU A 196 -22.85 -7.37 8.63
C LEU A 196 -22.29 -8.07 7.40
N THR A 197 -22.29 -9.38 7.41
CA THR A 197 -22.01 -10.22 6.24
C THR A 197 -23.23 -11.04 5.87
N ASP A 198 -23.42 -11.26 4.57
CA ASP A 198 -24.55 -12.03 4.04
C ASP A 198 -24.16 -12.62 2.68
N SER A 199 -25.07 -13.36 2.06
CA SER A 199 -24.90 -13.88 0.69
C SER A 199 -24.52 -12.78 -0.29
N GLY A 200 -23.59 -13.08 -1.17
CA GLY A 200 -23.21 -12.15 -2.25
C GLY A 200 -24.17 -12.20 -3.41
N ASP A 201 -24.38 -11.05 -4.08
CA ASP A 201 -25.28 -10.91 -5.24
C ASP A 201 -24.73 -11.49 -6.56
N ALA A 202 -23.46 -11.93 -6.57
CA ALA A 202 -22.80 -12.47 -7.76
C ALA A 202 -22.73 -14.01 -7.74
N GLU A 203 -22.06 -14.54 -8.76
CA GLU A 203 -21.91 -15.97 -9.05
C GLU A 203 -21.64 -16.87 -7.89
N ARG A 204 -22.16 -17.65 -7.22
CA ARG A 204 -21.78 -18.58 -6.11
C ARG A 204 -21.53 -17.83 -4.79
N PRO A 205 -22.52 -17.66 -3.97
CA PRO A 205 -22.32 -17.18 -2.60
C PRO A 205 -21.46 -18.18 -1.77
N ILE A 206 -20.95 -17.76 -0.62
CA ILE A 206 -20.08 -18.56 0.24
C ILE A 206 -20.73 -19.92 0.57
N GLU A 207 -22.00 -19.94 0.93
CA GLU A 207 -22.76 -21.13 1.34
C GLU A 207 -22.92 -22.20 0.25
N ASP A 208 -22.71 -21.84 -1.03
CA ASP A 208 -22.72 -22.81 -2.15
C ASP A 208 -21.39 -23.55 -2.30
N VAL A 209 -20.33 -23.08 -1.63
CA VAL A 209 -18.95 -23.57 -1.81
C VAL A 209 -18.37 -24.09 -0.50
N PHE A 210 -18.66 -23.42 0.60
CA PHE A 210 -18.11 -23.67 1.93
C PHE A 210 -19.27 -23.92 2.94
N ASP A 211 -19.02 -24.76 3.93
CA ASP A 211 -19.94 -24.82 5.08
C ASP A 211 -19.83 -23.48 5.85
N PRO A 212 -20.95 -22.76 6.07
CA PRO A 212 -20.96 -21.54 6.87
C PRO A 212 -20.29 -21.68 8.25
N ALA A 213 -20.35 -22.86 8.85
CA ALA A 213 -19.72 -23.15 10.14
C ALA A 213 -18.18 -23.11 10.09
N ASP A 214 -17.59 -23.35 8.91
CA ASP A 214 -16.14 -23.29 8.71
C ASP A 214 -15.64 -21.88 8.38
N VAL A 215 -16.55 -20.89 8.25
CA VAL A 215 -16.22 -19.49 7.93
C VAL A 215 -16.56 -18.59 9.12
N PRO A 216 -15.63 -18.35 10.05
CA PRO A 216 -15.91 -17.63 11.29
C PRO A 216 -16.50 -16.25 11.05
N GLY A 217 -17.66 -15.96 11.65
CA GLY A 217 -18.35 -14.68 11.52
C GLY A 217 -19.18 -14.51 10.24
N TYR A 218 -19.32 -15.55 9.41
CA TYR A 218 -20.21 -15.51 8.26
C TYR A 218 -21.67 -15.70 8.69
N GLN A 219 -22.54 -14.80 8.20
CA GLN A 219 -23.97 -14.74 8.56
C GLN A 219 -24.25 -14.56 10.07
N ASP A 220 -23.26 -14.16 10.85
CA ASP A 220 -23.49 -13.73 12.23
C ASP A 220 -24.43 -12.52 12.26
N PRO A 221 -25.19 -12.32 13.34
CA PRO A 221 -25.86 -11.06 13.58
C PRO A 221 -24.88 -9.90 13.43
N ARG A 222 -25.37 -8.71 13.06
CA ARG A 222 -24.50 -7.54 12.93
C ARG A 222 -23.56 -7.40 14.12
N THR A 223 -22.28 -7.68 13.89
CA THR A 223 -21.23 -7.60 14.90
C THR A 223 -20.79 -6.16 15.11
N GLN A 224 -20.34 -5.87 16.31
CA GLN A 224 -19.99 -4.52 16.73
C GLN A 224 -18.68 -4.56 17.50
N TYR A 225 -17.69 -3.82 17.02
CA TYR A 225 -16.37 -3.77 17.65
C TYR A 225 -16.05 -2.37 18.16
N ALA A 226 -15.70 -2.26 19.44
CA ALA A 226 -14.87 -1.17 19.90
C ALA A 226 -13.40 -1.57 19.67
N PHE A 227 -12.58 -0.65 19.16
CA PHE A 227 -11.16 -0.93 19.04
C PHE A 227 -10.31 0.25 19.50
N THR A 228 -9.17 -0.09 20.07
CA THR A 228 -8.14 0.87 20.48
C THR A 228 -6.77 0.38 20.02
N GLY A 229 -5.84 1.29 19.81
CA GLY A 229 -4.51 0.90 19.37
C GLY A 229 -3.55 2.07 19.28
N GLY A 230 -2.35 1.76 18.82
CA GLY A 230 -1.33 2.76 18.59
C GLY A 230 -0.20 2.24 17.72
N TRP A 231 0.68 3.12 17.34
CA TRP A 231 1.86 2.77 16.55
C TRP A 231 3.08 3.58 16.95
N VAL A 232 4.22 2.97 16.67
CA VAL A 232 5.52 3.63 16.70
C VAL A 232 6.10 3.53 15.30
N GLU A 233 6.53 4.65 14.74
CA GLU A 233 7.17 4.72 13.43
C GLU A 233 8.51 5.42 13.54
N PHE A 234 9.52 4.80 12.94
CA PHE A 234 10.84 5.38 12.78
C PHE A 234 11.09 5.60 11.28
N ASP A 235 11.23 6.86 10.86
CA ASP A 235 11.37 7.27 9.47
C ASP A 235 12.63 8.12 9.28
N ILE A 236 13.66 7.51 8.69
CA ILE A 236 14.94 8.14 8.37
C ILE A 236 15.12 8.36 6.87
N ARG A 237 14.02 8.39 6.12
CA ARG A 237 14.09 8.70 4.70
C ARG A 237 14.44 10.17 4.47
N ASP A 238 15.17 10.41 3.40
CA ASP A 238 15.31 11.75 2.82
C ASP A 238 13.95 12.15 2.20
N LYS A 239 13.23 13.02 2.90
CA LYS A 239 11.87 13.44 2.52
C LYS A 239 11.85 14.58 1.49
N TRP A 240 13.02 15.14 1.19
CA TRP A 240 13.15 16.33 0.36
C TRP A 240 13.33 16.00 -1.12
N GLU A 241 13.63 14.74 -1.45
CA GLU A 241 13.91 14.30 -2.81
C GLU A 241 13.06 13.08 -3.18
N GLU A 242 12.61 13.02 -4.41
CA GLU A 242 11.95 11.86 -5.01
C GLU A 242 12.90 11.20 -6.03
N PRO A 243 13.08 9.88 -5.97
CA PRO A 243 12.54 8.94 -4.99
C PRO A 243 13.18 9.08 -3.61
N PRO A 244 12.42 8.83 -2.52
CA PRO A 244 12.97 8.89 -1.18
C PRO A 244 14.03 7.80 -0.98
N ILE A 245 15.09 8.11 -0.24
CA ILE A 245 16.16 7.18 0.14
C ILE A 245 16.17 7.03 1.64
N GLY A 246 16.38 5.82 2.16
CA GLY A 246 16.42 5.55 3.59
C GLY A 246 15.49 4.43 4.02
N ILE A 247 15.12 4.40 5.29
CA ILE A 247 14.35 3.33 5.91
C ILE A 247 13.14 3.91 6.64
N VAL A 248 12.01 3.19 6.58
CA VAL A 248 10.85 3.38 7.44
C VAL A 248 10.53 2.07 8.12
N ALA A 249 10.42 2.10 9.44
CA ALA A 249 9.96 0.96 10.23
C ALA A 249 8.76 1.38 11.09
N ARG A 250 7.65 0.64 11.01
CA ARG A 250 6.45 0.88 11.80
C ARG A 250 6.01 -0.40 12.49
N VAL A 251 5.66 -0.30 13.75
CA VAL A 251 4.94 -1.34 14.49
C VAL A 251 3.62 -0.75 14.97
N THR A 252 2.53 -1.45 14.71
CA THR A 252 1.18 -1.08 15.11
C THR A 252 0.60 -2.19 15.97
N GLY A 253 0.03 -1.86 17.11
CA GLY A 253 -0.76 -2.76 17.95
C GLY A 253 -2.20 -2.24 18.07
N SER A 254 -3.18 -3.13 17.97
CA SER A 254 -4.59 -2.78 18.17
C SER A 254 -5.36 -3.90 18.84
N ARG A 255 -6.25 -3.54 19.73
CA ARG A 255 -7.18 -4.42 20.42
C ARG A 255 -8.57 -4.22 19.85
N TYR A 256 -9.25 -5.30 19.49
CA TYR A 256 -10.63 -5.34 19.06
C TYR A 256 -11.46 -6.08 20.12
N GLU A 257 -12.53 -5.45 20.56
CA GLU A 257 -13.46 -6.00 21.54
C GLU A 257 -14.85 -6.06 20.91
N ASP A 258 -15.38 -7.27 20.80
CA ASP A 258 -16.72 -7.51 20.26
C ASP A 258 -17.76 -7.14 21.33
N THR A 259 -18.44 -6.04 21.11
CA THR A 259 -19.47 -5.51 22.01
C THR A 259 -20.87 -6.07 21.72
N GLY A 260 -21.02 -6.90 20.69
CA GLY A 260 -22.27 -7.51 20.26
C GLY A 260 -22.43 -8.95 20.73
N VAL A 261 -21.85 -9.89 19.98
CA VAL A 261 -21.97 -11.33 20.23
C VAL A 261 -20.91 -11.89 21.17
N SER A 262 -19.87 -11.12 21.45
CA SER A 262 -18.75 -11.50 22.34
C SER A 262 -18.03 -12.79 21.92
N LEU A 263 -17.86 -13.02 20.62
CA LEU A 263 -17.17 -14.18 20.05
C LEU A 263 -15.83 -13.83 19.39
N HIS A 264 -15.58 -12.54 19.13
CA HIS A 264 -14.54 -12.09 18.22
C HIS A 264 -13.57 -11.08 18.86
N ASP A 265 -13.16 -11.35 20.09
CA ASP A 265 -12.15 -10.52 20.76
C ASP A 265 -10.75 -10.95 20.33
N PHE A 266 -9.94 -10.01 19.84
CA PHE A 266 -8.57 -10.31 19.40
C PHE A 266 -7.65 -9.08 19.47
N THR A 267 -6.36 -9.36 19.53
CA THR A 267 -5.29 -8.37 19.41
C THR A 267 -4.59 -8.52 18.08
N ARG A 268 -4.33 -7.41 17.37
CA ARG A 268 -3.57 -7.40 16.13
C ARG A 268 -2.26 -6.67 16.28
N ILE A 269 -1.17 -7.26 15.81
CA ILE A 269 0.15 -6.68 15.76
C ILE A 269 0.64 -6.69 14.32
N VAL A 270 1.04 -5.53 13.80
CA VAL A 270 1.55 -5.36 12.44
C VAL A 270 2.93 -4.75 12.48
N GLY A 271 3.90 -5.40 11.82
CA GLY A 271 5.22 -4.85 11.53
C GLY A 271 5.34 -4.54 10.03
N ASP A 272 5.81 -3.36 9.67
CA ASP A 272 6.06 -2.95 8.27
C ASP A 272 7.41 -2.22 8.19
N LEU A 273 8.36 -2.83 7.50
CA LEU A 273 9.70 -2.30 7.25
C LEU A 273 9.89 -2.04 5.76
N LYS A 274 10.29 -0.83 5.41
CA LYS A 274 10.57 -0.42 4.03
C LYS A 274 11.96 0.18 3.96
N GLY A 275 12.69 -0.19 2.92
CA GLY A 275 14.02 0.33 2.63
C GLY A 275 14.13 0.79 1.19
N TYR A 276 14.83 1.91 0.97
CA TYR A 276 15.03 2.51 -0.33
C TYR A 276 16.52 2.78 -0.52
N VAL A 277 17.18 2.02 -1.39
CA VAL A 277 18.63 2.04 -1.60
C VAL A 277 18.94 2.54 -3.00
N PRO A 278 19.70 3.64 -3.16
CA PRO A 278 20.09 4.12 -4.48
C PRO A 278 21.15 3.20 -5.09
N LEU A 279 21.01 2.86 -6.36
CA LEU A 279 21.96 2.02 -7.10
C LEU A 279 22.80 2.89 -8.07
N GLY A 280 23.91 3.39 -7.55
CA GLY A 280 24.87 4.23 -8.29
C GLY A 280 24.42 5.68 -8.48
N SER A 281 23.13 5.91 -8.73
CA SER A 281 22.53 7.25 -8.89
C SER A 281 21.13 7.27 -8.30
N ARG A 282 20.61 8.45 -7.94
CA ARG A 282 19.29 8.61 -7.34
C ARG A 282 18.13 8.23 -8.26
N ASN A 283 18.33 8.28 -9.57
CA ASN A 283 17.32 7.86 -10.54
C ASN A 283 17.14 6.33 -10.65
N ARG A 284 17.89 5.57 -9.85
CA ARG A 284 17.78 4.11 -9.75
C ARG A 284 17.72 3.71 -8.30
N VAL A 285 16.60 3.18 -7.87
CA VAL A 285 16.37 2.81 -6.47
C VAL A 285 15.90 1.36 -6.39
N LEU A 286 16.51 0.61 -5.48
CA LEU A 286 15.99 -0.66 -5.01
C LEU A 286 15.10 -0.38 -3.80
N ALA A 287 13.80 -0.60 -3.96
CA ALA A 287 12.82 -0.53 -2.89
C ALA A 287 12.54 -1.94 -2.37
N LEU A 288 12.64 -2.10 -1.07
CA LEU A 288 12.41 -3.36 -0.37
C LEU A 288 11.31 -3.18 0.67
N ARG A 289 10.46 -4.17 0.85
CA ARG A 289 9.46 -4.20 1.91
C ARG A 289 9.44 -5.56 2.57
N PHE A 290 9.30 -5.55 3.88
CA PHE A 290 8.97 -6.70 4.71
C PHE A 290 7.79 -6.32 5.60
N ARG A 291 6.68 -7.04 5.50
CA ARG A 291 5.49 -6.82 6.32
C ARG A 291 5.01 -8.14 6.90
N THR A 292 4.63 -8.10 8.16
CA THR A 292 3.93 -9.21 8.81
C THR A 292 2.80 -8.68 9.68
N SER A 293 1.72 -9.44 9.77
CA SER A 293 0.60 -9.12 10.64
C SER A 293 0.10 -10.38 11.34
N HIS A 294 -0.21 -10.25 12.61
CA HIS A 294 -0.67 -11.33 13.47
C HIS A 294 -1.93 -10.88 14.19
N SER A 295 -3.06 -11.52 13.90
CA SER A 295 -4.32 -11.37 14.63
C SER A 295 -4.43 -12.54 15.62
N LEU A 296 -4.38 -12.23 16.91
CA LEU A 296 -4.32 -13.17 18.01
C LEU A 296 -5.67 -13.15 18.74
N PRO A 297 -6.54 -14.16 18.53
CA PRO A 297 -7.80 -14.25 19.27
C PRO A 297 -7.53 -14.58 20.73
N ASP A 298 -8.45 -14.18 21.61
CA ASP A 298 -8.46 -14.59 23.01
C ASP A 298 -8.86 -16.06 23.13
N ASP A 299 -8.65 -16.65 24.30
CA ASP A 299 -9.02 -18.04 24.56
C ASP A 299 -10.51 -18.30 24.29
N GLY A 300 -10.78 -19.28 23.45
CA GLY A 300 -12.15 -19.63 23.04
C GLY A 300 -12.83 -18.64 22.10
N LYS A 301 -12.10 -17.66 21.58
CA LYS A 301 -12.57 -16.69 20.59
C LYS A 301 -11.98 -16.99 19.22
N VAL A 302 -12.55 -16.38 18.18
CA VAL A 302 -12.09 -16.50 16.80
C VAL A 302 -12.00 -15.15 16.13
N VAL A 303 -11.05 -14.97 15.22
CA VAL A 303 -10.99 -13.79 14.36
C VAL A 303 -12.03 -13.98 13.25
N PRO A 304 -12.98 -13.06 13.04
CA PRO A 304 -13.96 -13.22 11.97
C PRO A 304 -13.28 -13.07 10.60
N PHE A 305 -13.71 -13.87 9.61
CA PHE A 305 -13.04 -13.97 8.32
C PHE A 305 -12.87 -12.61 7.63
N TYR A 306 -13.86 -11.72 7.74
CA TYR A 306 -13.83 -10.40 7.12
C TYR A 306 -12.83 -9.41 7.78
N LEU A 307 -12.33 -9.73 8.97
CA LEU A 307 -11.25 -9.01 9.65
C LEU A 307 -9.91 -9.75 9.59
N MET A 308 -9.84 -10.96 9.01
CA MET A 308 -8.57 -11.67 8.84
C MET A 308 -7.64 -10.94 7.87
N GLU A 309 -6.36 -11.24 7.96
CA GLU A 309 -5.33 -10.71 7.06
C GLU A 309 -5.48 -11.33 5.66
N THR A 310 -5.26 -10.54 4.65
CA THR A 310 -5.37 -10.98 3.26
C THR A 310 -4.11 -10.67 2.47
N LEU A 311 -3.83 -11.47 1.45
CA LEU A 311 -2.80 -11.23 0.46
C LEU A 311 -3.36 -11.37 -0.95
N GLY A 312 -2.72 -10.64 -1.87
CA GLY A 312 -3.06 -10.55 -3.29
C GLY A 312 -3.51 -9.15 -3.69
N GLY A 313 -3.37 -8.85 -4.98
CA GLY A 313 -3.73 -7.56 -5.54
C GLY A 313 -2.55 -6.60 -5.72
N ALA A 314 -2.85 -5.41 -6.18
CA ALA A 314 -1.85 -4.43 -6.63
C ALA A 314 -0.90 -3.89 -5.54
N LYS A 315 -1.20 -4.09 -4.26
CA LYS A 315 -0.42 -3.56 -3.12
C LYS A 315 0.35 -4.62 -2.35
N ASP A 316 0.04 -5.90 -2.61
CA ASP A 316 0.63 -7.05 -1.93
C ASP A 316 1.36 -7.94 -2.92
N ILE A 317 0.89 -9.18 -3.16
CA ILE A 317 1.48 -10.08 -4.14
C ILE A 317 0.80 -9.82 -5.50
N ARG A 318 1.44 -9.03 -6.34
CA ARG A 318 0.97 -8.75 -7.70
C ARG A 318 1.01 -10.03 -8.53
N GLY A 319 0.02 -10.24 -9.38
CA GLY A 319 -0.16 -11.51 -10.10
C GLY A 319 -1.29 -12.35 -9.54
N PHE A 320 -1.69 -12.13 -8.29
CA PHE A 320 -2.89 -12.71 -7.70
C PHE A 320 -4.04 -11.70 -7.63
N ARG A 321 -5.27 -12.19 -7.50
CA ARG A 321 -6.45 -11.35 -7.29
C ARG A 321 -6.41 -10.72 -5.89
N GLU A 322 -7.04 -9.60 -5.71
CA GLU A 322 -7.25 -9.02 -4.38
C GLU A 322 -8.05 -9.99 -3.49
N PHE A 323 -7.67 -10.10 -2.22
CA PHE A 323 -8.23 -11.03 -1.24
C PHE A 323 -8.05 -12.53 -1.58
N ARG A 324 -7.02 -12.89 -2.39
CA ARG A 324 -6.84 -14.27 -2.86
C ARG A 324 -6.53 -15.27 -1.75
N PHE A 325 -5.69 -14.89 -0.81
CA PHE A 325 -5.32 -15.69 0.36
C PHE A 325 -5.77 -14.98 1.62
N ARG A 326 -6.26 -15.72 2.61
CA ARG A 326 -6.84 -15.15 3.83
C ARG A 326 -6.59 -16.05 5.02
N ASP A 327 -6.04 -15.48 6.11
CA ASP A 327 -5.90 -16.18 7.39
C ASP A 327 -5.67 -15.15 8.54
N THR A 328 -5.46 -15.63 9.76
CA THR A 328 -5.24 -14.78 10.94
C THR A 328 -3.88 -14.08 10.92
N ARG A 329 -2.90 -14.60 10.17
CA ARG A 329 -1.54 -14.04 10.05
C ARG A 329 -1.10 -13.97 8.60
N ASN A 330 -0.18 -13.08 8.31
CA ASN A 330 0.48 -13.02 7.01
C ASN A 330 1.95 -12.65 7.11
N LEU A 331 2.68 -13.00 6.05
CA LEU A 331 4.03 -12.57 5.76
C LEU A 331 4.09 -12.09 4.31
N LEU A 332 4.62 -10.90 4.07
CA LEU A 332 4.80 -10.30 2.75
C LEU A 332 6.20 -9.73 2.60
N MET A 333 6.83 -10.04 1.49
CA MET A 333 8.09 -9.47 1.05
C MET A 333 7.92 -8.92 -0.36
N SER A 334 8.48 -7.74 -0.62
CA SER A 334 8.50 -7.16 -1.95
C SER A 334 9.87 -6.56 -2.23
N ALA A 335 10.36 -6.77 -3.43
CA ALA A 335 11.56 -6.13 -3.96
C ALA A 335 11.22 -5.49 -5.30
N GLU A 336 11.57 -4.21 -5.46
CA GLU A 336 11.23 -3.47 -6.64
C GLU A 336 12.39 -2.56 -7.05
N TYR A 337 12.97 -2.85 -8.22
CA TYR A 337 13.90 -1.95 -8.87
C TYR A 337 13.12 -0.89 -9.63
N ARG A 338 13.35 0.38 -9.28
CA ARG A 338 12.74 1.58 -9.87
C ARG A 338 13.79 2.33 -10.64
N TRP A 339 13.45 2.72 -11.85
CA TRP A 339 14.30 3.50 -12.71
C TRP A 339 13.54 4.69 -13.31
N GLU A 340 13.91 5.90 -12.90
CA GLU A 340 13.45 7.13 -13.53
C GLU A 340 14.10 7.24 -14.90
N VAL A 341 13.32 7.02 -15.94
CA VAL A 341 13.77 7.10 -17.34
C VAL A 341 13.56 8.49 -17.90
N TRP A 342 12.52 9.14 -17.40
CA TRP A 342 12.09 10.47 -17.79
C TRP A 342 11.53 11.21 -16.58
N ASN A 343 11.54 12.55 -16.61
CA ASN A 343 11.02 13.39 -15.53
C ASN A 343 9.57 13.05 -15.10
N TYR A 344 8.82 12.33 -15.93
CA TYR A 344 7.41 11.98 -15.70
C TYR A 344 7.12 10.51 -15.81
N VAL A 345 8.13 9.67 -16.09
CA VAL A 345 7.93 8.25 -16.34
C VAL A 345 9.03 7.41 -15.70
N ASP A 346 8.62 6.51 -14.82
CA ASP A 346 9.50 5.49 -14.25
C ASP A 346 9.15 4.11 -14.79
N PHE A 347 10.17 3.29 -14.98
CA PHE A 347 10.02 1.85 -15.12
C PHE A 347 10.33 1.14 -13.83
N SER A 348 9.70 -0.01 -13.63
CA SER A 348 10.03 -0.89 -12.52
C SER A 348 10.02 -2.35 -12.93
N ILE A 349 10.87 -3.13 -12.27
CA ILE A 349 10.81 -4.59 -12.26
C ILE A 349 10.62 -4.98 -10.81
N PHE A 350 9.75 -5.96 -10.56
CA PHE A 350 9.42 -6.32 -9.19
C PHE A 350 9.29 -7.83 -8.99
N PHE A 351 9.48 -8.21 -7.75
CA PHE A 351 9.23 -9.54 -7.22
C PHE A 351 8.53 -9.41 -5.86
N ASP A 352 7.42 -10.09 -5.71
CA ASP A 352 6.65 -10.15 -4.47
C ASP A 352 6.55 -11.61 -4.03
N ALA A 353 6.65 -11.86 -2.73
CA ALA A 353 6.49 -13.17 -2.14
C ALA A 353 5.75 -13.06 -0.80
N GLY A 354 4.88 -14.01 -0.49
CA GLY A 354 4.18 -14.01 0.79
C GLY A 354 3.30 -15.21 0.98
N LYS A 355 2.84 -15.40 2.20
CA LYS A 355 1.90 -16.43 2.62
C LYS A 355 0.99 -15.93 3.72
N VAL A 356 -0.14 -16.60 3.87
CA VAL A 356 -0.99 -16.49 5.05
C VAL A 356 -0.87 -17.76 5.88
N PHE A 357 -1.14 -17.70 7.18
CA PHE A 357 -1.03 -18.85 8.07
C PHE A 357 -1.81 -18.61 9.37
N ASN A 358 -2.15 -19.70 10.06
CA ASN A 358 -2.86 -19.64 11.33
C ASN A 358 -1.97 -19.96 12.52
N ASP A 359 -1.04 -20.91 12.42
CA ASP A 359 -0.15 -21.26 13.51
C ASP A 359 1.11 -20.37 13.52
N ALA A 360 1.57 -20.00 14.73
CA ALA A 360 2.79 -19.21 14.88
C ALA A 360 4.06 -19.98 14.47
N SER A 361 4.01 -21.32 14.49
CA SER A 361 5.11 -22.20 14.03
C SER A 361 5.34 -22.10 12.52
N ASP A 362 4.33 -21.66 11.76
CA ASP A 362 4.39 -21.50 10.30
C ASP A 362 4.98 -20.14 9.88
N PHE A 363 5.51 -19.38 10.85
CA PHE A 363 6.28 -18.17 10.55
C PHE A 363 7.67 -18.53 10.02
N ASP A 364 7.71 -18.95 8.78
CA ASP A 364 8.89 -19.35 8.02
C ASP A 364 8.81 -18.85 6.58
N PHE A 365 9.76 -19.23 5.73
CA PHE A 365 9.81 -18.86 4.32
C PHE A 365 9.43 -20.00 3.37
N ASP A 366 8.80 -21.06 3.86
CA ASP A 366 8.31 -22.15 3.06
C ASP A 366 6.93 -21.85 2.48
N GLN A 367 6.56 -22.47 1.38
CA GLN A 367 5.25 -22.36 0.73
C GLN A 367 4.83 -20.92 0.36
N LEU A 368 5.79 -20.07 0.03
CA LEU A 368 5.50 -18.70 -0.39
C LEU A 368 4.85 -18.64 -1.77
N HIS A 369 3.73 -17.96 -1.89
CA HIS A 369 3.18 -17.55 -3.17
C HIS A 369 4.00 -16.40 -3.75
N THR A 370 4.35 -16.49 -5.04
CA THR A 370 5.22 -15.52 -5.69
C THR A 370 4.55 -14.84 -6.88
N GLY A 371 4.81 -13.55 -7.03
CA GLY A 371 4.41 -12.76 -8.18
C GLY A 371 5.59 -11.92 -8.67
N TYR A 372 5.77 -11.79 -9.97
CA TYR A 372 6.83 -10.97 -10.55
C TYR A 372 6.37 -10.31 -11.83
N GLY A 373 7.01 -9.25 -12.20
CA GLY A 373 6.61 -8.50 -13.37
C GLY A 373 7.34 -7.19 -13.56
N PHE A 374 6.75 -6.36 -14.39
CA PHE A 374 7.24 -5.02 -14.65
C PHE A 374 6.10 -4.01 -14.62
N GLY A 375 6.45 -2.77 -14.36
CA GLY A 375 5.49 -1.68 -14.27
C GLY A 375 5.99 -0.39 -14.90
N VAL A 376 5.05 0.43 -15.31
CA VAL A 376 5.28 1.81 -15.77
C VAL A 376 4.52 2.73 -14.83
N ARG A 377 5.19 3.79 -14.42
CA ARG A 377 4.62 4.84 -13.59
C ARG A 377 4.66 6.16 -14.32
N ALA A 378 3.52 6.81 -14.40
CA ALA A 378 3.43 8.18 -14.86
C ALA A 378 3.16 9.08 -13.66
N HIS A 379 4.02 10.08 -13.45
CA HIS A 379 3.84 11.03 -12.38
C HIS A 379 3.83 12.47 -12.91
N ALA A 380 3.02 13.30 -12.27
CA ALA A 380 2.99 14.72 -12.50
C ALA A 380 2.94 15.44 -11.15
N PRO A 381 3.91 16.32 -10.88
CA PRO A 381 3.90 17.09 -9.63
C PRO A 381 2.61 17.89 -9.45
N PRO A 382 2.15 18.11 -8.23
CA PRO A 382 2.81 17.74 -6.99
C PRO A 382 2.48 16.36 -6.44
N ASN A 383 1.48 15.60 -6.91
CA ASN A 383 1.11 14.32 -6.26
C ASN A 383 0.29 13.38 -7.14
N PHE A 384 0.33 13.53 -8.44
CA PHE A 384 -0.34 12.58 -9.32
C PHE A 384 0.60 11.44 -9.69
N LEU A 385 0.25 10.23 -9.33
CA LEU A 385 0.96 9.02 -9.71
C LEU A 385 -0.04 7.99 -10.22
N LEU A 386 0.09 7.63 -11.48
CA LEU A 386 -0.61 6.51 -12.11
C LEU A 386 0.38 5.38 -12.33
N ARG A 387 0.04 4.19 -11.86
CA ARG A 387 0.84 2.98 -11.98
C ARG A 387 0.10 1.94 -12.80
N LEU A 388 0.82 1.36 -13.77
CA LEU A 388 0.40 0.26 -14.62
C LEU A 388 1.37 -0.88 -14.41
N ASP A 389 0.92 -2.00 -13.83
CA ASP A 389 1.75 -3.17 -13.59
C ASP A 389 1.22 -4.36 -14.39
N LEU A 390 2.12 -5.09 -15.06
CA LEU A 390 1.87 -6.43 -15.61
C LEU A 390 2.64 -7.44 -14.76
N ALA A 391 1.90 -8.30 -14.11
CA ALA A 391 2.43 -9.30 -13.18
C ALA A 391 2.08 -10.72 -13.63
N LYS A 392 2.98 -11.67 -13.32
CA LYS A 392 2.77 -13.11 -13.51
C LYS A 392 2.88 -13.82 -12.16
N SER A 393 2.01 -14.81 -11.96
CA SER A 393 2.04 -15.75 -10.83
C SER A 393 1.73 -17.17 -11.32
N SER A 394 1.58 -18.12 -10.41
CA SER A 394 1.05 -19.46 -10.72
C SER A 394 -0.36 -19.44 -11.31
N GLU A 395 -1.17 -18.40 -11.04
CA GLU A 395 -2.52 -18.21 -11.58
C GLU A 395 -2.56 -17.46 -12.92
N GLY A 396 -1.41 -17.21 -13.57
CA GLY A 396 -1.32 -16.56 -14.87
C GLY A 396 -0.93 -15.07 -14.80
N PHE A 397 -1.29 -14.33 -15.84
CA PHE A 397 -0.96 -12.91 -15.96
C PHE A 397 -2.09 -12.03 -15.44
N ARG A 398 -1.71 -10.90 -14.82
CA ARG A 398 -2.64 -9.87 -14.39
C ARG A 398 -2.12 -8.48 -14.70
N PHE A 399 -3.03 -7.63 -15.11
CA PHE A 399 -2.79 -6.22 -15.32
C PHE A 399 -3.45 -5.42 -14.20
N HIS A 400 -2.69 -4.53 -13.59
CA HIS A 400 -3.16 -3.64 -12.54
C HIS A 400 -3.03 -2.19 -12.95
N ILE A 401 -4.09 -1.42 -12.71
CA ILE A 401 -4.08 0.04 -12.79
C ILE A 401 -4.33 0.56 -11.38
N SER A 402 -3.43 1.37 -10.86
CA SER A 402 -3.57 1.91 -9.51
C SER A 402 -2.98 3.31 -9.39
N GLY A 403 -3.49 4.08 -8.43
CA GLY A 403 -2.90 5.35 -8.03
C GLY A 403 -1.93 5.17 -6.85
N GLY A 404 -0.92 6.03 -6.79
CA GLY A 404 0.06 6.02 -5.71
C GLY A 404 1.16 4.96 -5.84
N PRO A 405 2.14 4.97 -4.91
CA PRO A 405 3.25 4.02 -4.91
C PRO A 405 2.77 2.59 -4.61
N SER A 406 3.62 1.60 -4.87
CA SER A 406 3.37 0.19 -4.54
C SER A 406 3.38 -0.03 -3.03
N PHE A 407 4.31 0.63 -2.32
CA PHE A 407 4.46 0.63 -0.87
C PHE A 407 5.31 1.81 -0.40
#